data_91eac11d73f9db62ebf7a960d9c8c743
#
_entry.id   91eac11d73f9db62ebf7a960d9c8c743
#
_cell.length_a   1.000
_cell.length_b   1.000
_cell.length_c   1.000
_cell.angle_alpha   90.00
_cell.angle_beta   90.00
_cell.angle_gamma   90.00
#
_symmetry.space_group_name_H-M   'P 1'
#
loop_
_entity.id
_entity.type
_entity.pdbx_description
1 polymer ?
#
loop_
_entity_poly.entity_id
_entity_poly.type
_entity_poly.pdbx_seq_one_letter_code
_entity_poly.pdbx_strand_id
1 'polypeptide(L)'
;LRADNLEALLTKIRELEPLPPSEIRKDLPRELDPVILRALRKKPESRYPTWSEFALELSKAVRLALPPNAIPDTEKYMALKKVDLLSRLADAEIWELVNAGRWTRVDKGKTIVRENDKGRSFFFLAEGEVKVTRGGRLLNVVNHSECFGEMAYIWGGELPRHATVESMTRLLLAEFDPAALV
;
A
#
# COMPACT_ATOMS: atom_id res chain seq x y z
N LEU A 1 18.24 -14.36 21.29
CA LEU A 1 19.20 -14.40 22.38
C LEU A 1 18.44 -14.62 23.71
N ARG A 2 18.74 -15.72 24.44
CA ARG A 2 18.28 -15.97 25.81
C ARG A 2 19.49 -16.01 26.72
N ALA A 3 19.40 -15.47 27.92
CA ALA A 3 20.44 -15.46 28.91
C ALA A 3 19.84 -15.47 30.33
N ASP A 4 20.59 -15.99 31.30
CA ASP A 4 20.09 -16.16 32.64
C ASP A 4 20.10 -14.87 33.47
N ASN A 5 20.87 -13.88 33.02
CA ASN A 5 20.93 -12.55 33.63
C ASN A 5 21.30 -11.47 32.61
N LEU A 6 21.19 -10.19 33.02
CA LEU A 6 21.44 -9.03 32.17
C LEU A 6 22.89 -8.96 31.68
N GLU A 7 23.87 -9.28 32.49
CA GLU A 7 25.29 -9.22 32.16
C GLU A 7 25.63 -10.24 31.09
N ALA A 8 25.17 -11.47 31.24
CA ALA A 8 25.31 -12.53 30.23
C ALA A 8 24.59 -12.16 28.90
N LEU A 9 23.44 -11.47 28.98
CA LEU A 9 22.73 -10.99 27.80
C LEU A 9 23.54 -9.92 27.06
N LEU A 10 24.08 -8.95 27.79
CA LEU A 10 24.92 -7.89 27.22
C LEU A 10 26.19 -8.43 26.58
N THR A 11 26.85 -9.39 27.20
CA THR A 11 28.00 -10.09 26.64
C THR A 11 27.64 -10.81 25.35
N LYS A 12 26.53 -11.55 25.32
CA LYS A 12 26.04 -12.20 24.10
C LYS A 12 25.71 -11.22 22.98
N ILE A 13 25.12 -10.06 23.30
CA ILE A 13 24.84 -9.01 22.33
C ILE A 13 26.12 -8.45 21.71
N ARG A 14 27.16 -8.29 22.52
CA ARG A 14 28.44 -7.71 22.06
C ARG A 14 29.28 -8.70 21.26
N GLU A 15 29.32 -9.95 21.65
CA GLU A 15 30.31 -10.91 21.20
C GLU A 15 29.74 -12.02 20.28
N LEU A 16 28.51 -12.45 20.54
CA LEU A 16 27.95 -13.55 19.80
C LEU A 16 27.47 -13.11 18.41
N GLU A 17 28.04 -13.68 17.37
CA GLU A 17 27.51 -13.53 16.02
C GLU A 17 26.14 -14.21 15.91
N PRO A 18 25.13 -13.53 15.39
CA PRO A 18 23.80 -14.10 15.23
C PRO A 18 23.79 -15.19 14.16
N LEU A 19 22.99 -16.22 14.37
CA LEU A 19 22.73 -17.22 13.34
C LEU A 19 21.99 -16.60 12.16
N PRO A 20 22.24 -17.11 10.95
CA PRO A 20 21.47 -16.70 9.78
C PRO A 20 19.97 -16.95 9.97
N PRO A 21 19.09 -16.01 9.56
CA PRO A 21 17.65 -16.18 9.64
C PRO A 21 17.13 -17.50 9.03
N SER A 22 17.70 -17.92 7.88
CA SER A 22 17.31 -19.15 7.20
C SER A 22 17.70 -20.42 7.95
N GLU A 23 18.65 -20.35 8.87
CA GLU A 23 18.97 -21.48 9.77
C GLU A 23 17.93 -21.65 10.87
N ILE A 24 17.35 -20.56 11.35
CA ILE A 24 16.33 -20.54 12.40
C ILE A 24 14.96 -20.85 11.82
N ARG A 25 14.64 -20.27 10.65
CA ARG A 25 13.38 -20.46 9.93
C ARG A 25 13.66 -20.90 8.50
N LYS A 26 13.40 -22.17 8.23
CA LYS A 26 13.71 -22.81 6.94
C LYS A 26 12.85 -22.34 5.76
N ASP A 27 11.75 -21.66 6.04
CA ASP A 27 10.86 -21.03 5.05
C ASP A 27 11.38 -19.68 4.54
N LEU A 28 12.42 -19.12 5.16
CA LEU A 28 13.01 -17.85 4.72
C LEU A 28 14.02 -18.05 3.59
N PRO A 29 14.02 -17.14 2.59
CA PRO A 29 15.04 -17.13 1.53
C PRO A 29 16.44 -16.90 2.11
N ARG A 30 17.43 -17.68 1.63
CA ARG A 30 18.84 -17.53 2.07
C ARG A 30 19.43 -16.18 1.69
N GLU A 31 18.89 -15.54 0.68
CA GLU A 31 19.27 -14.19 0.23
C GLU A 31 19.02 -13.10 1.31
N LEU A 32 18.15 -13.38 2.27
CA LEU A 32 17.93 -12.53 3.43
C LEU A 32 19.08 -12.54 4.43
N ASP A 33 19.81 -13.65 4.54
CA ASP A 33 20.83 -13.84 5.57
C ASP A 33 21.90 -12.74 5.56
N PRO A 34 22.56 -12.42 4.44
CA PRO A 34 23.59 -11.39 4.41
C PRO A 34 23.04 -10.00 4.74
N VAL A 35 21.80 -9.71 4.37
CA VAL A 35 21.17 -8.41 4.63
C VAL A 35 20.90 -8.22 6.12
N ILE A 36 20.30 -9.21 6.76
CA ILE A 36 20.00 -9.17 8.21
C ILE A 36 21.29 -9.23 9.02
N LEU A 37 22.23 -10.09 8.66
CA LEU A 37 23.52 -10.18 9.35
C LEU A 37 24.33 -8.89 9.26
N ARG A 38 24.30 -8.17 8.11
CA ARG A 38 24.91 -6.83 7.99
C ARG A 38 24.26 -5.82 8.91
N ALA A 39 22.93 -5.80 9.01
CA ALA A 39 22.19 -4.91 9.92
C ALA A 39 22.52 -5.16 11.40
N LEU A 40 22.88 -6.40 11.74
CA LEU A 40 23.21 -6.84 13.10
C LEU A 40 24.69 -6.83 13.44
N ARG A 41 25.57 -6.34 12.53
CA ARG A 41 27.01 -6.24 12.80
C ARG A 41 27.29 -5.47 14.08
N LYS A 42 28.32 -5.91 14.83
CA LYS A 42 28.69 -5.32 16.13
C LYS A 42 29.11 -3.86 15.98
N LYS A 43 29.93 -3.57 14.99
CA LYS A 43 30.42 -2.23 14.68
C LYS A 43 29.35 -1.45 13.90
N PRO A 44 28.86 -0.30 14.40
CA PRO A 44 27.83 0.51 13.73
C PRO A 44 28.22 0.93 12.30
N GLU A 45 29.49 1.27 12.08
CA GLU A 45 30.04 1.67 10.77
C GLU A 45 30.02 0.54 9.73
N SER A 46 29.88 -0.70 10.18
CA SER A 46 29.76 -1.88 9.31
C SER A 46 28.31 -2.21 8.94
N ARG A 47 27.35 -1.49 9.51
CA ARG A 47 25.93 -1.64 9.23
C ARG A 47 25.52 -0.85 7.98
N TYR A 48 24.26 -0.68 7.76
CA TYR A 48 23.73 0.20 6.71
C TYR A 48 23.82 1.67 7.18
N PRO A 49 24.34 2.58 6.36
CA PRO A 49 24.46 3.99 6.71
C PRO A 49 23.09 4.67 6.81
N THR A 50 22.08 4.18 6.06
CA THR A 50 20.71 4.71 6.08
C THR A 50 19.67 3.59 6.09
N TRP A 51 18.51 3.89 6.62
CA TRP A 51 17.34 3.00 6.54
C TRP A 51 16.89 2.74 5.11
N SER A 52 17.08 3.70 4.21
CA SER A 52 16.74 3.57 2.79
C SER A 52 17.63 2.52 2.10
N GLU A 53 18.93 2.50 2.40
CA GLU A 53 19.83 1.47 1.86
C GLU A 53 19.46 0.09 2.39
N PHE A 54 19.19 -0.04 3.69
CA PHE A 54 18.72 -1.30 4.29
C PHE A 54 17.43 -1.79 3.63
N ALA A 55 16.42 -0.91 3.49
CA ALA A 55 15.15 -1.26 2.87
C ALA A 55 15.30 -1.71 1.41
N LEU A 56 16.19 -1.05 0.65
CA LEU A 56 16.48 -1.40 -0.73
C LEU A 56 17.12 -2.80 -0.83
N GLU A 57 18.15 -3.07 -0.02
CA GLU A 57 18.81 -4.38 -0.02
C GLU A 57 17.88 -5.49 0.48
N LEU A 58 17.06 -5.20 1.49
CA LEU A 58 16.04 -6.12 1.98
C LEU A 58 15.02 -6.47 0.87
N SER A 59 14.53 -5.48 0.15
CA SER A 59 13.58 -5.67 -0.95
C SER A 59 14.16 -6.52 -2.09
N LYS A 60 15.45 -6.30 -2.41
CA LYS A 60 16.16 -7.12 -3.41
C LYS A 60 16.33 -8.57 -2.95
N ALA A 61 16.73 -8.78 -1.68
CA ALA A 61 17.03 -10.09 -1.13
C ALA A 61 15.80 -10.98 -1.00
N VAL A 62 14.68 -10.41 -0.59
CA VAL A 62 13.42 -11.17 -0.44
C VAL A 62 12.88 -11.54 -1.80
N ARG A 63 13.53 -11.02 -2.91
CA ARG A 63 12.84 -11.02 -4.19
C ARG A 63 11.35 -10.90 -3.91
N LEU A 64 10.96 -9.81 -3.29
CA LEU A 64 9.61 -9.34 -3.42
C LEU A 64 9.44 -9.08 -4.92
N ALA A 65 9.43 -10.18 -5.68
CA ALA A 65 8.65 -10.26 -6.86
C ALA A 65 7.24 -10.01 -6.32
N LEU A 66 6.93 -8.72 -6.19
CA LEU A 66 5.55 -8.31 -6.09
C LEU A 66 4.88 -9.14 -7.18
N PRO A 67 3.81 -9.87 -6.87
CA PRO A 67 3.08 -10.58 -7.91
C PRO A 67 3.01 -9.65 -9.13
N PRO A 68 3.05 -10.14 -10.37
CA PRO A 68 3.16 -9.28 -11.56
C PRO A 68 2.18 -8.10 -11.58
N ASN A 69 1.12 -8.17 -10.78
CA ASN A 69 0.09 -7.15 -10.61
C ASN A 69 0.10 -6.45 -9.24
N ALA A 70 1.06 -6.75 -8.36
CA ALA A 70 1.12 -6.07 -7.08
C ALA A 70 1.51 -4.60 -7.28
N ILE A 71 0.89 -3.75 -6.51
CA ILE A 71 1.13 -2.31 -6.51
C ILE A 71 2.03 -2.02 -5.32
N PRO A 72 3.27 -1.49 -5.52
CA PRO A 72 4.16 -1.14 -4.42
C PRO A 72 3.53 -0.11 -3.48
N ASP A 73 3.75 -0.24 -2.17
CA ASP A 73 3.19 0.71 -1.20
C ASP A 73 3.73 2.13 -1.40
N THR A 74 4.96 2.27 -1.90
CA THR A 74 5.51 3.57 -2.30
C THR A 74 4.75 4.20 -3.46
N GLU A 75 4.30 3.41 -4.46
CA GLU A 75 3.47 3.88 -5.56
C GLU A 75 2.10 4.33 -5.06
N LYS A 76 1.48 3.56 -4.17
CA LYS A 76 0.21 3.89 -3.52
C LYS A 76 0.32 5.20 -2.73
N TYR A 77 1.37 5.32 -1.91
CA TYR A 77 1.64 6.52 -1.12
C TYR A 77 1.80 7.75 -2.00
N MET A 78 2.65 7.68 -3.03
CA MET A 78 2.87 8.79 -3.97
C MET A 78 1.62 9.17 -4.74
N ALA A 79 0.74 8.22 -5.02
CA ALA A 79 -0.54 8.46 -5.66
C ALA A 79 -1.49 9.24 -4.74
N LEU A 80 -1.65 8.83 -3.47
CA LEU A 80 -2.50 9.56 -2.52
C LEU A 80 -1.97 10.95 -2.20
N LYS A 81 -0.66 11.15 -2.15
CA LYS A 81 -0.05 12.49 -1.93
C LYS A 81 -0.36 13.50 -3.03
N LYS A 82 -0.77 13.06 -4.21
CA LYS A 82 -1.20 13.94 -5.33
C LYS A 82 -2.67 14.33 -5.25
N VAL A 83 -3.45 13.71 -4.37
CA VAL A 83 -4.88 14.00 -4.22
C VAL A 83 -5.05 15.26 -3.38
N ASP A 84 -5.56 16.33 -3.96
CA ASP A 84 -5.71 17.64 -3.29
C ASP A 84 -6.52 17.55 -1.99
N LEU A 85 -7.55 16.73 -1.97
CA LEU A 85 -8.38 16.48 -0.79
C LEU A 85 -7.57 15.97 0.41
N LEU A 86 -6.47 15.22 0.15
CA LEU A 86 -5.61 14.62 1.16
C LEU A 86 -4.38 15.48 1.48
N SER A 87 -4.21 16.64 0.85
CA SER A 87 -3.01 17.49 0.96
C SER A 87 -2.71 17.98 2.39
N ARG A 88 -3.72 18.00 3.27
CA ARG A 88 -3.59 18.43 4.68
C ARG A 88 -3.25 17.28 5.63
N LEU A 89 -3.26 16.03 5.17
CA LEU A 89 -2.95 14.87 5.99
C LEU A 89 -1.43 14.75 6.21
N ALA A 90 -1.06 14.36 7.41
CA ALA A 90 0.31 14.00 7.75
C ALA A 90 0.72 12.68 7.05
N ASP A 91 2.02 12.47 6.89
CA ASP A 91 2.53 11.25 6.22
C ASP A 91 2.05 9.95 6.89
N ALA A 92 1.94 9.94 8.22
CA ALA A 92 1.42 8.80 8.96
C ALA A 92 -0.03 8.46 8.57
N GLU A 93 -0.89 9.48 8.43
CA GLU A 93 -2.30 9.33 8.04
C GLU A 93 -2.43 8.85 6.57
N ILE A 94 -1.54 9.32 5.68
CA ILE A 94 -1.47 8.81 4.30
C ILE A 94 -1.07 7.33 4.29
N TRP A 95 -0.12 6.90 5.15
CA TRP A 95 0.25 5.50 5.26
C TRP A 95 -0.89 4.62 5.81
N GLU A 96 -1.71 5.14 6.72
CA GLU A 96 -2.92 4.46 7.18
C GLU A 96 -3.90 4.24 6.02
N LEU A 97 -4.12 5.26 5.17
CA LEU A 97 -4.94 5.13 3.98
C LEU A 97 -4.36 4.14 2.96
N VAL A 98 -3.04 4.12 2.76
CA VAL A 98 -2.37 3.13 1.89
C VAL A 98 -2.71 1.71 2.33
N ASN A 99 -2.72 1.45 3.64
CA ASN A 99 -2.98 0.14 4.22
C ASN A 99 -4.48 -0.20 4.27
N ALA A 100 -5.35 0.78 4.50
CA ALA A 100 -6.80 0.59 4.56
C ALA A 100 -7.45 0.42 3.18
N GLY A 101 -6.84 1.01 2.15
CA GLY A 101 -7.36 0.99 0.78
C GLY A 101 -7.16 -0.35 0.07
N ARG A 102 -8.20 -0.78 -0.65
CA ARG A 102 -8.10 -1.90 -1.59
C ARG A 102 -7.65 -1.41 -2.95
N TRP A 103 -6.41 -1.73 -3.32
CA TRP A 103 -5.78 -1.23 -4.53
C TRP A 103 -5.96 -2.19 -5.72
N THR A 104 -6.32 -1.65 -6.87
CA THR A 104 -6.57 -2.44 -8.08
C THR A 104 -6.13 -1.68 -9.33
N ARG A 105 -5.47 -2.39 -10.27
CA ARG A 105 -5.28 -1.93 -11.64
C ARG A 105 -6.45 -2.41 -12.49
N VAL A 106 -7.05 -1.50 -13.24
CA VAL A 106 -8.21 -1.79 -14.10
C VAL A 106 -7.88 -1.44 -15.54
N ASP A 107 -8.15 -2.35 -16.46
CA ASP A 107 -7.96 -2.08 -17.90
C ASP A 107 -9.05 -1.16 -18.44
N LYS A 108 -8.78 -0.54 -19.59
CA LYS A 108 -9.74 0.30 -20.32
C LYS A 108 -11.04 -0.46 -20.64
N GLY A 109 -12.16 0.25 -20.60
CA GLY A 109 -13.49 -0.27 -20.96
C GLY A 109 -14.14 -1.16 -19.90
N LYS A 110 -13.65 -1.12 -18.66
CA LYS A 110 -14.24 -1.86 -17.53
C LYS A 110 -15.18 -0.99 -16.71
N THR A 111 -16.33 -1.54 -16.39
CA THR A 111 -17.27 -0.90 -15.45
C THR A 111 -16.79 -1.12 -14.03
N ILE A 112 -16.63 -0.03 -13.28
CA ILE A 112 -16.19 -0.03 -11.87
C ILE A 112 -17.41 0.01 -10.96
N VAL A 113 -18.36 0.86 -11.31
CA VAL A 113 -19.62 1.06 -10.58
C VAL A 113 -20.75 1.11 -11.60
N ARG A 114 -21.87 0.44 -11.31
CA ARG A 114 -23.08 0.51 -12.15
C ARG A 114 -24.17 1.33 -11.47
N GLU A 115 -24.87 2.12 -12.26
CA GLU A 115 -26.10 2.81 -11.84
C GLU A 115 -27.09 1.80 -11.25
N ASN A 116 -27.72 2.16 -10.13
CA ASN A 116 -28.65 1.37 -9.34
C ASN A 116 -28.06 0.16 -8.58
N ASP A 117 -26.76 -0.17 -8.73
CA ASP A 117 -26.13 -1.17 -7.88
C ASP A 117 -26.05 -0.66 -6.42
N LYS A 118 -26.21 -1.58 -5.47
CA LYS A 118 -25.96 -1.26 -4.05
C LYS A 118 -24.46 -1.20 -3.78
N GLY A 119 -24.04 -0.22 -3.00
CA GLY A 119 -22.65 -0.13 -2.56
C GLY A 119 -22.36 1.19 -1.88
N ARG A 120 -21.47 1.14 -0.88
CA ARG A 120 -21.09 2.28 -0.05
C ARG A 120 -19.62 2.70 -0.22
N SER A 121 -18.80 1.90 -0.90
CA SER A 121 -17.41 2.26 -1.14
C SER A 121 -17.29 3.49 -2.03
N PHE A 122 -16.23 4.25 -1.78
CA PHE A 122 -15.76 5.34 -2.63
C PHE A 122 -14.35 5.05 -3.13
N PHE A 123 -13.91 5.78 -4.14
CA PHE A 123 -12.70 5.49 -4.87
C PHE A 123 -11.85 6.75 -5.05
N PHE A 124 -10.55 6.64 -4.82
CA PHE A 124 -9.57 7.60 -5.32
C PHE A 124 -9.00 7.08 -6.64
N LEU A 125 -9.04 7.93 -7.65
CA LEU A 125 -8.46 7.66 -8.95
C LEU A 125 -7.00 8.12 -8.94
N ALA A 126 -6.09 7.18 -8.69
CA ALA A 126 -4.66 7.45 -8.60
C ALA A 126 -4.02 7.69 -9.97
N GLU A 127 -4.48 6.93 -10.99
CA GLU A 127 -4.05 7.08 -12.39
C GLU A 127 -5.20 6.82 -13.34
N GLY A 128 -5.17 7.50 -14.48
CA GLY A 128 -6.09 7.33 -15.60
C GLY A 128 -7.30 8.24 -15.56
N GLU A 129 -8.33 7.86 -16.32
CA GLU A 129 -9.55 8.64 -16.51
C GLU A 129 -10.77 7.71 -16.53
N VAL A 130 -11.86 8.17 -15.95
CA VAL A 130 -13.14 7.48 -15.98
C VAL A 130 -14.25 8.38 -16.50
N LYS A 131 -15.20 7.84 -17.24
CA LYS A 131 -16.45 8.51 -17.58
C LYS A 131 -17.55 8.14 -16.60
N VAL A 132 -18.33 9.11 -16.23
CA VAL A 132 -19.51 8.97 -15.37
C VAL A 132 -20.75 9.19 -16.24
N THR A 133 -21.63 8.18 -16.31
CA THR A 133 -22.84 8.23 -17.12
C THR A 133 -24.08 7.89 -16.28
N ARG A 134 -25.22 8.48 -16.62
CA ARG A 134 -26.52 8.16 -16.03
C ARG A 134 -27.56 8.01 -17.12
N GLY A 135 -28.29 6.91 -17.12
CA GLY A 135 -29.25 6.61 -18.18
C GLY A 135 -28.59 6.64 -19.58
N GLY A 136 -27.32 6.26 -19.69
CA GLY A 136 -26.55 6.33 -20.95
C GLY A 136 -26.03 7.72 -21.34
N ARG A 137 -26.40 8.79 -20.60
CA ARG A 137 -25.94 10.15 -20.85
C ARG A 137 -24.67 10.46 -20.06
N LEU A 138 -23.64 11.00 -20.72
CA LEU A 138 -22.41 11.45 -20.06
C LEU A 138 -22.73 12.62 -19.09
N LEU A 139 -22.33 12.47 -17.83
CA LEU A 139 -22.43 13.51 -16.80
C LEU A 139 -21.09 14.20 -16.60
N ASN A 140 -20.02 13.44 -16.48
CA ASN A 140 -18.69 13.96 -16.17
C ASN A 140 -17.58 13.00 -16.64
N VAL A 141 -16.36 13.54 -16.73
CA VAL A 141 -15.12 12.76 -16.83
C VAL A 141 -14.30 13.11 -15.59
N VAL A 142 -13.92 12.08 -14.82
CA VAL A 142 -13.10 12.20 -13.61
C VAL A 142 -11.68 11.83 -13.98
N ASN A 143 -10.73 12.68 -13.61
CA ASN A 143 -9.31 12.54 -13.92
C ASN A 143 -8.53 11.99 -12.69
N HIS A 144 -7.26 11.67 -12.92
CA HIS A 144 -6.36 11.28 -11.83
C HIS A 144 -6.32 12.36 -10.73
N SER A 145 -6.07 11.93 -9.50
CA SER A 145 -6.07 12.75 -8.28
C SER A 145 -7.45 13.21 -7.79
N GLU A 146 -8.51 12.75 -8.40
CA GLU A 146 -9.89 12.99 -7.98
C GLU A 146 -10.52 11.74 -7.33
N CYS A 147 -11.68 11.92 -6.71
CA CYS A 147 -12.46 10.83 -6.12
C CYS A 147 -13.84 10.72 -6.79
N PHE A 148 -14.43 9.54 -6.68
CA PHE A 148 -15.81 9.29 -7.10
C PHE A 148 -16.46 8.23 -6.22
N GLY A 149 -17.80 8.21 -6.22
CA GLY A 149 -18.60 7.29 -5.41
C GLY A 149 -18.83 7.75 -3.97
N GLU A 150 -18.30 8.92 -3.59
CA GLU A 150 -18.42 9.55 -2.27
C GLU A 150 -19.85 9.86 -1.86
N MET A 151 -20.74 10.05 -2.82
CA MET A 151 -22.17 10.31 -2.56
C MET A 151 -22.81 9.18 -1.76
N ALA A 152 -22.41 7.94 -1.98
CA ALA A 152 -22.91 6.80 -1.22
C ALA A 152 -22.49 6.85 0.26
N TYR A 153 -21.37 7.51 0.58
CA TYR A 153 -20.89 7.72 1.94
C TYR A 153 -21.58 8.92 2.62
N ILE A 154 -21.67 10.06 1.92
CA ILE A 154 -22.21 11.32 2.47
C ILE A 154 -23.66 11.17 2.91
N TRP A 155 -24.44 10.36 2.21
CA TRP A 155 -25.88 10.20 2.47
C TRP A 155 -26.20 9.06 3.46
N GLY A 156 -25.19 8.43 4.06
CA GLY A 156 -25.32 7.59 5.27
C GLY A 156 -26.06 6.27 5.10
N GLY A 157 -26.09 5.67 3.92
CA GLY A 157 -26.84 4.43 3.73
C GLY A 157 -26.37 3.60 2.53
N GLU A 158 -26.94 2.39 2.41
CA GLU A 158 -26.87 1.55 1.21
C GLU A 158 -27.76 2.12 0.09
N LEU A 159 -27.45 3.36 -0.34
CA LEU A 159 -28.18 3.96 -1.45
C LEU A 159 -27.71 3.34 -2.77
N PRO A 160 -28.64 3.18 -3.74
CA PRO A 160 -28.25 2.78 -5.08
C PRO A 160 -27.28 3.79 -5.69
N ARG A 161 -26.31 3.29 -6.43
CA ARG A 161 -25.34 4.12 -7.18
C ARG A 161 -26.09 5.01 -8.16
N HIS A 162 -25.79 6.31 -8.14
CA HIS A 162 -26.50 7.29 -8.95
C HIS A 162 -26.06 7.31 -10.41
N ALA A 163 -24.94 6.68 -10.75
CA ALA A 163 -24.37 6.69 -12.07
C ALA A 163 -23.49 5.45 -12.30
N THR A 164 -23.25 5.15 -13.57
CA THR A 164 -22.28 4.16 -14.01
C THR A 164 -20.93 4.85 -14.21
N VAL A 165 -19.85 4.23 -13.68
CA VAL A 165 -18.47 4.67 -13.85
C VAL A 165 -17.71 3.62 -14.64
N GLU A 166 -17.10 4.03 -15.75
CA GLU A 166 -16.37 3.15 -16.66
C GLU A 166 -14.99 3.72 -17.01
N SER A 167 -13.97 2.85 -17.03
CA SER A 167 -12.60 3.23 -17.34
C SER A 167 -12.43 3.65 -18.80
N MET A 168 -11.87 4.85 -19.03
CA MET A 168 -11.52 5.36 -20.36
C MET A 168 -10.08 5.01 -20.75
N THR A 169 -9.22 4.83 -19.76
CA THR A 169 -7.82 4.43 -19.90
C THR A 169 -7.52 3.26 -18.94
N ARG A 170 -6.28 2.81 -18.87
CA ARG A 170 -5.84 1.94 -17.78
C ARG A 170 -5.82 2.77 -16.49
N LEU A 171 -6.33 2.21 -15.40
CA LEU A 171 -6.50 2.89 -14.12
C LEU A 171 -5.64 2.26 -13.02
N LEU A 172 -5.27 3.09 -12.06
CA LEU A 172 -4.91 2.70 -10.72
C LEU A 172 -5.96 3.28 -9.75
N LEU A 173 -6.66 2.40 -9.04
CA LEU A 173 -7.74 2.75 -8.12
C LEU A 173 -7.43 2.33 -6.69
N ALA A 174 -7.77 3.19 -5.75
CA ALA A 174 -7.88 2.85 -4.34
C ALA A 174 -9.36 2.88 -3.93
N GLU A 175 -9.91 1.72 -3.58
CA GLU A 175 -11.28 1.56 -3.05
C GLU A 175 -11.25 1.60 -1.52
N PHE A 176 -12.15 2.36 -0.94
CA PHE A 176 -12.33 2.46 0.51
C PHE A 176 -13.74 2.09 0.91
N ASP A 177 -13.85 1.17 1.86
CA ASP A 177 -15.11 0.95 2.58
C ASP A 177 -15.14 1.92 3.77
N PRO A 178 -16.19 2.75 3.91
CA PRO A 178 -16.32 3.67 5.05
C PRO A 178 -16.22 2.99 6.42
N ALA A 179 -16.62 1.72 6.54
CA ALA A 179 -16.50 0.97 7.79
C ALA A 179 -15.06 0.62 8.17
N ALA A 180 -14.11 0.72 7.23
CA ALA A 180 -12.70 0.46 7.47
C ALA A 180 -11.91 1.73 7.87
N LEU A 181 -12.55 2.90 7.87
CA LEU A 181 -11.95 4.21 8.16
C LEU A 181 -12.34 4.74 9.57
N VAL A 182 -13.00 3.93 10.38
CA VAL A 182 -13.46 4.28 11.75
C VAL A 182 -12.53 3.69 12.79
#